data_2f34c9f6ad31a3e5a200de435f04de3d
#
_entry.id   2f34c9f6ad31a3e5a200de435f04de3d
#
_cell.length_a   1.000
_cell.length_b   1.000
_cell.length_c   1.000
_cell.angle_alpha   90.00
_cell.angle_beta   90.00
_cell.angle_gamma   90.00
#
_symmetry.space_group_name_H-M   'P 1'
#
loop_
_entity.id
_entity.type
_entity.pdbx_description
1 polymer ?
#
loop_
_entity_poly.entity_id
_entity_poly.type
_entity_poly.pdbx_seq_one_letter_code
_entity_poly.pdbx_strand_id
1 'polypeptide(L)'
;TKPYLLRRMFYLDKTLNTPNKNADDDKPKSIEELKHDVEDRRAFLRGVFLAKGSLSSPLRQHHLEFVLPKKEMALCVSDLLTVEGLKTGITERRSSWVVYMKNGDEISEFLTMLGASLSVLKYEEIRVQKILKSSVQRQVNMDKANVSRTVESSLGQIADIELIDQEIGLHSLPPALKEIARARLANPSLTMDELGQ
;
A
#
# COMPACT_ATOMS: atom_id res chain seq x y z
N THR A 1 -1.76 13.46 -15.57
CA THR A 1 -0.37 13.57 -15.02
C THR A 1 0.43 12.46 -15.62
N LYS A 2 1.35 12.81 -16.50
CA LYS A 2 2.02 11.99 -17.49
C LYS A 2 2.94 10.93 -16.85
N PRO A 3 3.10 9.74 -17.45
CA PRO A 3 4.07 8.70 -17.05
C PRO A 3 5.54 9.14 -17.22
N TYR A 4 5.77 10.41 -17.44
CA TYR A 4 7.06 11.02 -17.76
C TYR A 4 8.08 11.01 -16.61
N LEU A 5 7.61 11.00 -15.36
CA LEU A 5 8.49 10.99 -14.18
C LEU A 5 9.18 9.65 -13.96
N LEU A 6 8.56 8.54 -14.35
CA LEU A 6 9.13 7.21 -14.18
C LEU A 6 10.17 6.86 -15.27
N ARG A 7 10.02 7.36 -16.50
CA ARG A 7 11.07 7.23 -17.52
C ARG A 7 12.40 7.88 -17.11
N ARG A 8 12.35 8.91 -16.27
CA ARG A 8 13.54 9.61 -15.76
C ARG A 8 14.16 8.94 -14.53
N MET A 9 13.40 8.11 -13.81
CA MET A 9 13.90 7.31 -12.68
C MET A 9 14.67 6.05 -13.13
N PHE A 10 14.39 5.55 -14.32
CA PHE A 10 15.10 4.43 -14.95
C PHE A 10 16.22 4.92 -15.85
N TYR A 11 17.11 5.78 -15.34
CA TYR A 11 18.46 5.84 -15.88
C TYR A 11 19.11 4.50 -15.49
N LEU A 12 18.85 3.48 -16.29
CA LEU A 12 19.69 2.30 -16.32
C LEU A 12 21.11 2.78 -16.55
N ASP A 13 21.94 2.55 -15.56
CA ASP A 13 23.35 2.80 -15.63
C ASP A 13 23.87 2.23 -16.98
N LYS A 14 24.38 3.09 -17.84
CA LYS A 14 24.97 2.71 -19.13
C LYS A 14 26.21 1.81 -18.97
N THR A 15 26.56 1.45 -17.75
CA THR A 15 27.68 0.61 -17.38
C THR A 15 27.35 -0.88 -17.27
N LEU A 16 26.12 -1.31 -17.57
CA LEU A 16 25.86 -2.73 -17.74
C LEU A 16 26.57 -3.17 -19.02
N ASN A 17 27.76 -3.68 -18.80
CA ASN A 17 28.62 -4.36 -19.76
C ASN A 17 27.76 -5.26 -20.64
N THR A 18 27.47 -4.83 -21.88
CA THR A 18 26.94 -5.76 -22.88
C THR A 18 28.04 -6.76 -23.15
N PRO A 19 27.85 -8.04 -22.86
CA PRO A 19 28.83 -9.04 -23.26
C PRO A 19 28.99 -8.95 -24.77
N ASN A 20 30.25 -8.93 -25.21
CA ASN A 20 30.63 -8.91 -26.59
C ASN A 20 30.01 -10.16 -27.28
N LYS A 21 28.89 -10.00 -28.00
CA LYS A 21 28.19 -11.09 -28.67
C LYS A 21 28.91 -11.36 -29.99
N ASN A 22 29.43 -12.57 -30.12
CA ASN A 22 29.82 -13.12 -31.38
C ASN A 22 28.59 -13.22 -32.34
N ALA A 23 28.75 -12.92 -33.60
CA ALA A 23 27.70 -12.71 -34.59
C ALA A 23 26.80 -13.96 -34.91
N ASP A 24 27.04 -15.11 -34.29
CA ASP A 24 26.23 -16.32 -34.44
C ASP A 24 25.03 -16.43 -33.47
N ASP A 25 24.91 -15.52 -32.49
CA ASP A 25 23.88 -15.55 -31.43
C ASP A 25 22.62 -14.73 -31.76
N ASP A 26 22.49 -14.25 -33.00
CA ASP A 26 21.47 -13.27 -33.41
C ASP A 26 20.14 -13.90 -33.90
N LYS A 27 19.94 -15.20 -33.69
CA LYS A 27 18.63 -15.83 -33.95
C LYS A 27 17.65 -15.52 -32.85
N PRO A 28 16.42 -15.10 -33.19
CA PRO A 28 15.38 -14.87 -32.17
C PRO A 28 15.09 -16.20 -31.45
N LYS A 29 15.33 -16.20 -30.12
CA LYS A 29 15.07 -17.38 -29.28
C LYS A 29 13.59 -17.66 -29.20
N SER A 30 13.22 -18.91 -29.17
CA SER A 30 11.85 -19.37 -28.99
C SER A 30 11.40 -19.08 -27.53
N ILE A 31 10.09 -19.03 -27.27
CA ILE A 31 9.54 -18.86 -25.93
C ILE A 31 10.00 -19.98 -25.00
N GLU A 32 10.12 -21.21 -25.51
CA GLU A 32 10.58 -22.35 -24.71
C GLU A 32 12.06 -22.20 -24.30
N GLU A 33 12.92 -21.71 -25.18
CA GLU A 33 14.31 -21.39 -24.85
C GLU A 33 14.40 -20.32 -23.76
N LEU A 34 13.56 -19.27 -23.84
CA LEU A 34 13.47 -18.22 -22.80
C LEU A 34 13.00 -18.77 -21.43
N LYS A 35 12.19 -19.81 -21.39
CA LYS A 35 11.79 -20.45 -20.13
C LYS A 35 12.94 -21.18 -19.44
N HIS A 36 13.88 -21.70 -20.20
CA HIS A 36 15.01 -22.47 -19.68
C HIS A 36 16.22 -21.61 -19.31
N ASP A 37 16.46 -20.51 -20.01
CA ASP A 37 17.59 -19.61 -19.76
C ASP A 37 17.14 -18.42 -18.90
N VAL A 38 17.68 -18.32 -17.70
CA VAL A 38 17.34 -17.27 -16.71
C VAL A 38 17.78 -15.89 -17.20
N GLU A 39 18.99 -15.78 -17.76
CA GLU A 39 19.55 -14.49 -18.18
C GLU A 39 18.80 -13.92 -19.37
N ASP A 40 18.55 -14.76 -20.38
CA ASP A 40 17.81 -14.36 -21.56
C ASP A 40 16.35 -14.03 -21.25
N ARG A 41 15.70 -14.80 -20.39
CA ARG A 41 14.36 -14.49 -19.90
C ARG A 41 14.28 -13.12 -19.22
N ARG A 42 15.20 -12.83 -18.31
CA ARG A 42 15.28 -11.54 -17.60
C ARG A 42 15.62 -10.41 -18.54
N ALA A 43 16.53 -10.61 -19.49
CA ALA A 43 16.85 -9.63 -20.52
C ALA A 43 15.64 -9.33 -21.42
N PHE A 44 14.89 -10.35 -21.84
CA PHE A 44 13.66 -10.20 -22.59
C PHE A 44 12.60 -9.42 -21.81
N LEU A 45 12.31 -9.82 -20.55
CA LEU A 45 11.34 -9.13 -19.69
C LEU A 45 11.73 -7.67 -19.43
N ARG A 46 13.03 -7.38 -19.28
CA ARG A 46 13.55 -6.01 -19.19
C ARG A 46 13.25 -5.21 -20.44
N GLY A 47 13.50 -5.77 -21.62
CA GLY A 47 13.22 -5.14 -22.91
C GLY A 47 11.73 -4.85 -23.09
N VAL A 48 10.87 -5.80 -22.78
CA VAL A 48 9.41 -5.64 -22.84
C VAL A 48 8.95 -4.57 -21.85
N PHE A 49 9.48 -4.55 -20.63
CA PHE A 49 9.12 -3.53 -19.63
C PHE A 49 9.53 -2.12 -20.07
N LEU A 50 10.71 -1.96 -20.62
CA LEU A 50 11.19 -0.66 -21.14
C LEU A 50 10.32 -0.16 -22.30
N ALA A 51 9.84 -1.06 -23.14
CA ALA A 51 9.05 -0.73 -24.32
C ALA A 51 7.55 -0.50 -24.01
N LYS A 52 6.96 -1.30 -23.14
CA LYS A 52 5.50 -1.43 -22.94
C LYS A 52 5.07 -1.44 -21.48
N GLY A 53 6.02 -1.40 -20.54
CA GLY A 53 5.75 -1.40 -19.11
C GLY A 53 5.45 -0.01 -18.54
N SER A 54 4.69 0.01 -17.48
CA SER A 54 4.51 1.19 -16.64
C SER A 54 4.42 0.78 -15.17
N LEU A 55 4.91 1.66 -14.29
CA LEU A 55 4.87 1.49 -12.85
C LEU A 55 4.24 2.73 -12.21
N SER A 56 3.21 2.51 -11.41
CA SER A 56 2.58 3.57 -10.63
C SER A 56 3.41 3.93 -9.40
N SER A 57 3.30 5.19 -8.95
CA SER A 57 3.92 5.59 -7.70
C SER A 57 3.32 4.82 -6.51
N PRO A 58 4.14 4.21 -5.65
CA PRO A 58 3.67 3.46 -4.48
C PRO A 58 2.92 4.32 -3.46
N LEU A 59 3.03 5.66 -3.53
CA LEU A 59 2.21 6.58 -2.73
C LEU A 59 0.72 6.40 -2.98
N ARG A 60 0.33 6.12 -4.23
CA ARG A 60 -1.08 5.94 -4.61
C ARG A 60 -1.48 4.48 -4.44
N GLN A 61 -0.99 3.62 -5.31
CA GLN A 61 -1.28 2.18 -5.31
C GLN A 61 -0.10 1.40 -5.88
N HIS A 62 0.06 0.16 -5.43
CA HIS A 62 0.99 -0.77 -6.02
C HIS A 62 0.40 -1.28 -7.33
N HIS A 63 0.95 -0.85 -8.45
CA HIS A 63 0.47 -1.27 -9.76
C HIS A 63 1.60 -1.16 -10.80
N LEU A 64 1.93 -2.29 -11.38
CA LEU A 64 2.82 -2.42 -12.52
C LEU A 64 2.03 -3.09 -13.65
N GLU A 65 2.12 -2.56 -14.86
CA GLU A 65 1.43 -3.13 -16.01
C GLU A 65 2.31 -3.14 -17.26
N PHE A 66 2.04 -4.12 -18.13
CA PHE A 66 2.53 -4.20 -19.51
C PHE A 66 1.35 -4.08 -20.45
N VAL A 67 1.37 -3.12 -21.37
CA VAL A 67 0.30 -2.92 -22.35
C VAL A 67 0.74 -3.50 -23.68
N LEU A 68 0.14 -4.63 -24.07
CA LEU A 68 0.56 -5.45 -25.21
C LEU A 68 -0.53 -5.48 -26.28
N PRO A 69 -0.16 -5.48 -27.58
CA PRO A 69 -1.14 -5.39 -28.65
C PRO A 69 -1.88 -6.72 -28.93
N LYS A 70 -1.29 -7.87 -28.54
CA LYS A 70 -1.82 -9.20 -28.84
C LYS A 70 -1.94 -10.06 -27.59
N LYS A 71 -2.95 -10.92 -27.56
CA LYS A 71 -3.20 -11.87 -26.45
C LYS A 71 -2.03 -12.84 -26.25
N GLU A 72 -1.49 -13.35 -27.34
CA GLU A 72 -0.39 -14.29 -27.32
C GLU A 72 0.86 -13.71 -26.65
N MET A 73 1.13 -12.42 -26.90
CA MET A 73 2.23 -11.71 -26.23
C MET A 73 1.97 -11.54 -24.74
N ALA A 74 0.73 -11.26 -24.34
CA ALA A 74 0.36 -11.14 -22.93
C ALA A 74 0.49 -12.48 -22.20
N LEU A 75 0.06 -13.56 -22.80
CA LEU A 75 0.24 -14.92 -22.27
C LEU A 75 1.72 -15.26 -22.12
N CYS A 76 2.53 -15.00 -23.15
CA CYS A 76 3.97 -15.23 -23.11
C CYS A 76 4.64 -14.46 -21.95
N VAL A 77 4.38 -13.17 -21.81
CA VAL A 77 4.95 -12.35 -20.74
C VAL A 77 4.49 -12.85 -19.36
N SER A 78 3.21 -13.20 -19.22
CA SER A 78 2.68 -13.74 -17.96
C SER A 78 3.31 -15.09 -17.61
N ASP A 79 3.49 -15.99 -18.58
CA ASP A 79 4.14 -17.28 -18.37
C ASP A 79 5.59 -17.11 -17.92
N LEU A 80 6.35 -16.22 -18.57
CA LEU A 80 7.75 -15.95 -18.22
C LEU A 80 7.86 -15.33 -16.81
N LEU A 81 6.93 -14.44 -16.43
CA LEU A 81 6.85 -13.89 -15.06
C LEU A 81 6.49 -14.98 -14.03
N THR A 82 5.62 -15.92 -14.40
CA THR A 82 5.27 -17.06 -13.55
C THR A 82 6.45 -18.00 -13.32
N VAL A 83 7.29 -18.22 -14.32
CA VAL A 83 8.54 -18.99 -14.19
C VAL A 83 9.51 -18.31 -13.20
N GLU A 84 9.52 -16.98 -13.11
CA GLU A 84 10.26 -16.21 -12.08
C GLU A 84 9.56 -16.19 -10.70
N GLY A 85 8.42 -16.88 -10.53
CA GLY A 85 7.67 -16.92 -9.27
C GLY A 85 6.69 -15.77 -9.05
N LEU A 86 6.55 -14.86 -10.02
CA LEU A 86 5.73 -13.66 -9.90
C LEU A 86 4.28 -13.91 -10.34
N LYS A 87 3.31 -13.51 -9.52
CA LYS A 87 1.89 -13.65 -9.83
C LYS A 87 1.39 -12.47 -10.64
N THR A 88 0.74 -12.75 -11.76
CA THR A 88 0.21 -11.73 -12.66
C THR A 88 -1.27 -11.93 -12.94
N GLY A 89 -1.97 -10.84 -13.23
CA GLY A 89 -3.30 -10.87 -13.82
C GLY A 89 -3.23 -10.45 -15.29
N ILE A 90 -4.16 -10.96 -16.10
CA ILE A 90 -4.31 -10.56 -17.49
C ILE A 90 -5.72 -10.00 -17.68
N THR A 91 -5.85 -8.88 -18.38
CA THR A 91 -7.14 -8.30 -18.74
C THR A 91 -7.07 -7.66 -20.12
N GLU A 92 -8.20 -7.62 -20.81
CA GLU A 92 -8.34 -6.86 -22.04
C GLU A 92 -8.84 -5.45 -21.74
N ARG A 93 -8.22 -4.44 -22.36
CA ARG A 93 -8.60 -3.04 -22.19
C ARG A 93 -8.40 -2.28 -23.52
N ARG A 94 -9.50 -1.80 -24.12
CA ARG A 94 -9.48 -0.96 -25.34
C ARG A 94 -8.60 -1.55 -26.46
N SER A 95 -8.88 -2.77 -26.89
CA SER A 95 -8.16 -3.48 -27.96
C SER A 95 -6.69 -3.77 -27.65
N SER A 96 -6.27 -3.70 -26.39
CA SER A 96 -4.94 -4.08 -25.92
C SER A 96 -5.06 -5.07 -24.76
N TRP A 97 -4.06 -5.92 -24.62
CA TRP A 97 -3.95 -6.87 -23.52
C TRP A 97 -3.00 -6.33 -22.47
N VAL A 98 -3.44 -6.36 -21.21
CA VAL A 98 -2.68 -5.82 -20.09
C VAL A 98 -2.33 -6.96 -19.15
N VAL A 99 -1.03 -7.19 -18.95
CA VAL A 99 -0.50 -8.04 -17.88
C VAL A 99 -0.16 -7.12 -16.72
N TYR A 100 -0.62 -7.42 -15.51
CA TYR A 100 -0.43 -6.52 -14.38
C TYR A 100 -0.09 -7.26 -13.07
N MET A 101 0.59 -6.55 -12.18
CA MET A 101 0.87 -6.92 -10.79
C MET A 101 0.37 -5.82 -9.85
N LYS A 102 -0.24 -6.22 -8.71
CA LYS A 102 -0.78 -5.31 -7.69
C LYS A 102 -0.14 -5.49 -6.32
N ASN A 103 0.63 -6.55 -6.14
CA ASN A 103 1.35 -6.80 -4.91
C ASN A 103 2.67 -6.02 -4.90
N GLY A 104 2.90 -5.24 -3.84
CA GLY A 104 4.10 -4.42 -3.71
C GLY A 104 5.39 -5.23 -3.60
N ASP A 105 5.35 -6.39 -2.96
CA ASP A 105 6.51 -7.26 -2.80
C ASP A 105 6.90 -7.89 -4.15
N GLU A 106 5.93 -8.38 -4.92
CA GLU A 106 6.16 -8.91 -6.27
C GLU A 106 6.71 -7.84 -7.23
N ILE A 107 6.22 -6.60 -7.11
CA ILE A 107 6.75 -5.47 -7.89
C ILE A 107 8.21 -5.18 -7.51
N SER A 108 8.53 -5.22 -6.22
CA SER A 108 9.90 -5.04 -5.73
C SER A 108 10.83 -6.14 -6.22
N GLU A 109 10.37 -7.39 -6.17
CA GLU A 109 11.09 -8.55 -6.67
C GLU A 109 11.33 -8.46 -8.18
N PHE A 110 10.30 -8.07 -8.95
CA PHE A 110 10.44 -7.82 -10.38
C PHE A 110 11.49 -6.74 -10.69
N LEU A 111 11.47 -5.61 -9.97
CA LEU A 111 12.46 -4.55 -10.14
C LEU A 111 13.88 -5.03 -9.80
N THR A 112 14.00 -5.86 -8.76
CA THR A 112 15.29 -6.47 -8.36
C THR A 112 15.80 -7.41 -9.46
N MET A 113 14.94 -8.25 -10.00
CA MET A 113 15.24 -9.15 -11.12
C MET A 113 15.73 -8.39 -12.36
N LEU A 114 15.18 -7.20 -12.62
CA LEU A 114 15.62 -6.33 -13.71
C LEU A 114 16.98 -5.65 -13.46
N GLY A 115 17.56 -5.77 -12.26
CA GLY A 115 18.78 -5.10 -11.87
C GLY A 115 18.58 -3.60 -11.54
N ALA A 116 17.36 -3.16 -11.26
CA ALA A 116 17.02 -1.77 -10.98
C ALA A 116 17.20 -1.41 -9.49
N SER A 117 18.35 -1.70 -8.88
CA SER A 117 18.60 -1.64 -7.44
C SER A 117 18.28 -0.27 -6.82
N LEU A 118 18.66 0.84 -7.46
CA LEU A 118 18.34 2.19 -6.97
C LEU A 118 16.83 2.46 -6.99
N SER A 119 16.13 1.94 -8.00
CA SER A 119 14.67 2.07 -8.10
C SER A 119 13.97 1.23 -7.05
N VAL A 120 14.48 0.04 -6.72
CA VAL A 120 13.99 -0.80 -5.63
C VAL A 120 14.12 -0.06 -4.30
N LEU A 121 15.29 0.46 -3.96
CA LEU A 121 15.50 1.21 -2.73
C LEU A 121 14.52 2.36 -2.58
N LYS A 122 14.35 3.15 -3.63
CA LYS A 122 13.41 4.28 -3.63
C LYS A 122 11.95 3.84 -3.55
N TYR A 123 11.59 2.74 -4.20
CA TYR A 123 10.26 2.15 -4.14
C TYR A 123 9.93 1.70 -2.72
N GLU A 124 10.85 0.99 -2.07
CA GLU A 124 10.70 0.52 -0.70
C GLU A 124 10.67 1.67 0.32
N GLU A 125 11.53 2.67 0.17
CA GLU A 125 11.50 3.88 1.00
C GLU A 125 10.11 4.53 1.00
N ILE A 126 9.51 4.71 -0.17
CA ILE A 126 8.17 5.29 -0.30
C ILE A 126 7.10 4.37 0.32
N ARG A 127 7.24 3.04 0.20
CA ARG A 127 6.35 2.07 0.84
C ARG A 127 6.38 2.20 2.36
N VAL A 128 7.58 2.23 2.94
CA VAL A 128 7.76 2.38 4.40
C VAL A 128 7.16 3.70 4.89
N GLN A 129 7.44 4.81 4.21
CA GLN A 129 6.86 6.11 4.55
C GLN A 129 5.32 6.09 4.51
N LYS A 130 4.71 5.42 3.53
CA LYS A 130 3.26 5.28 3.44
C LYS A 130 2.69 4.49 4.61
N ILE A 131 3.32 3.37 4.98
CA ILE A 131 2.91 2.54 6.11
C ILE A 131 2.97 3.34 7.41
N LEU A 132 4.08 4.05 7.66
CA LEU A 132 4.25 4.89 8.85
C LEU A 132 3.18 5.98 8.94
N LYS A 133 2.96 6.74 7.86
CA LYS A 133 1.92 7.78 7.82
C LYS A 133 0.52 7.20 8.08
N SER A 134 0.21 6.07 7.48
CA SER A 134 -1.07 5.38 7.66
C SER A 134 -1.25 4.88 9.10
N SER A 135 -0.19 4.39 9.73
CA SER A 135 -0.21 3.93 11.13
C SER A 135 -0.48 5.10 12.08
N VAL A 136 0.27 6.21 11.93
CA VAL A 136 0.08 7.42 12.73
C VAL A 136 -1.34 7.97 12.54
N GLN A 137 -1.86 8.02 11.30
CA GLN A 137 -3.21 8.51 11.05
C GLN A 137 -4.28 7.64 11.72
N ARG A 138 -4.11 6.31 11.72
CA ARG A 138 -5.02 5.39 12.43
C ARG A 138 -5.00 5.63 13.93
N GLN A 139 -3.80 5.83 14.52
CA GLN A 139 -3.66 6.12 15.94
C GLN A 139 -4.37 7.43 16.30
N VAL A 140 -4.11 8.50 15.56
CA VAL A 140 -4.76 9.81 15.78
C VAL A 140 -6.28 9.71 15.65
N ASN A 141 -6.78 8.95 14.68
CA ASN A 141 -8.23 8.77 14.49
C ASN A 141 -8.84 7.98 15.66
N MET A 142 -8.14 6.95 16.16
CA MET A 142 -8.57 6.18 17.32
C MET A 142 -8.62 7.06 18.57
N ASP A 143 -7.57 7.84 18.83
CA ASP A 143 -7.49 8.74 19.99
C ASP A 143 -8.61 9.79 19.94
N LYS A 144 -8.85 10.40 18.78
CA LYS A 144 -9.97 11.34 18.60
C LYS A 144 -11.32 10.69 18.86
N ALA A 145 -11.54 9.46 18.34
CA ALA A 145 -12.80 8.75 18.57
C ALA A 145 -13.00 8.39 20.04
N ASN A 146 -11.95 8.03 20.76
CA ASN A 146 -12.00 7.74 22.19
C ASN A 146 -12.35 9.02 22.99
N VAL A 147 -11.68 10.13 22.70
CA VAL A 147 -11.97 11.43 23.34
C VAL A 147 -13.43 11.85 23.07
N SER A 148 -13.90 11.75 21.82
CA SER A 148 -15.29 12.10 21.51
C SER A 148 -16.29 11.26 22.29
N ARG A 149 -16.10 9.95 22.38
CA ARG A 149 -16.98 9.05 23.15
C ARG A 149 -16.97 9.39 24.64
N THR A 150 -15.79 9.71 25.20
CA THR A 150 -15.68 10.11 26.61
C THR A 150 -16.46 11.39 26.86
N VAL A 151 -16.33 12.40 26.01
CA VAL A 151 -17.07 13.67 26.13
C VAL A 151 -18.58 13.47 26.00
N GLU A 152 -19.03 12.73 24.98
CA GLU A 152 -20.46 12.45 24.77
C GLU A 152 -21.06 11.70 25.97
N SER A 153 -20.36 10.68 26.49
CA SER A 153 -20.79 9.93 27.65
C SER A 153 -20.86 10.83 28.93
N SER A 154 -19.85 11.66 29.08
CA SER A 154 -19.81 12.61 30.20
C SER A 154 -20.96 13.63 30.18
N LEU A 155 -21.24 14.20 29.00
CA LEU A 155 -22.37 15.15 28.84
C LEU A 155 -23.71 14.46 29.07
N GLY A 156 -23.90 13.23 28.60
CA GLY A 156 -25.10 12.46 28.92
C GLY A 156 -25.28 12.20 30.41
N GLN A 157 -24.21 11.80 31.09
CA GLN A 157 -24.23 11.59 32.56
C GLN A 157 -24.53 12.88 33.33
N ILE A 158 -23.98 14.03 32.91
CA ILE A 158 -24.27 15.32 33.52
C ILE A 158 -25.74 15.68 33.35
N ALA A 159 -26.31 15.54 32.17
CA ALA A 159 -27.72 15.80 31.92
C ALA A 159 -28.64 14.90 32.76
N ASP A 160 -28.31 13.63 32.90
CA ASP A 160 -29.05 12.68 33.75
C ASP A 160 -28.97 13.09 35.25
N ILE A 161 -27.78 13.49 35.71
CA ILE A 161 -27.57 13.95 37.10
C ILE A 161 -28.36 15.23 37.36
N GLU A 162 -28.36 16.18 36.43
CA GLU A 162 -29.12 17.43 36.56
C GLU A 162 -30.63 17.16 36.59
N LEU A 163 -31.11 16.23 35.77
CA LEU A 163 -32.52 15.81 35.80
C LEU A 163 -32.90 15.19 37.15
N ILE A 164 -32.07 14.30 37.71
CA ILE A 164 -32.28 13.68 39.02
C ILE A 164 -32.30 14.75 40.11
N ASP A 165 -31.41 15.72 40.04
CA ASP A 165 -31.34 16.80 41.03
C ASP A 165 -32.61 17.67 41.00
N GLN A 166 -33.14 17.94 39.79
CA GLN A 166 -34.38 18.70 39.61
C GLN A 166 -35.63 17.97 40.13
N GLU A 167 -35.73 16.64 39.85
CA GLU A 167 -36.93 15.85 40.15
C GLU A 167 -37.00 15.41 41.64
N ILE A 168 -35.92 14.92 42.22
CA ILE A 168 -35.90 14.30 43.54
C ILE A 168 -34.78 14.84 44.46
N GLY A 169 -33.86 15.63 43.94
CA GLY A 169 -32.68 16.15 44.64
C GLY A 169 -31.56 15.10 44.82
N LEU A 170 -30.33 15.48 44.65
CA LEU A 170 -29.17 14.60 44.89
C LEU A 170 -29.05 14.10 46.32
N HIS A 171 -29.73 14.79 47.29
CA HIS A 171 -29.71 14.40 48.70
C HIS A 171 -30.46 13.06 48.94
N SER A 172 -31.40 12.70 48.08
CA SER A 172 -32.18 11.44 48.15
C SER A 172 -31.43 10.21 47.66
N LEU A 173 -30.30 10.40 46.97
CA LEU A 173 -29.49 9.31 46.44
C LEU A 173 -28.70 8.58 47.56
N PRO A 174 -28.42 7.28 47.37
CA PRO A 174 -27.48 6.55 48.21
C PRO A 174 -26.11 7.24 48.26
N PRO A 175 -25.36 7.17 49.39
CA PRO A 175 -24.13 7.92 49.59
C PRO A 175 -23.12 7.76 48.44
N ALA A 176 -22.89 6.55 47.95
CA ALA A 176 -21.96 6.26 46.85
C ALA A 176 -22.36 6.92 45.52
N LEU A 177 -23.67 6.89 45.18
CA LEU A 177 -24.15 7.53 43.95
C LEU A 177 -24.10 9.05 44.04
N LYS A 178 -24.37 9.60 45.21
CA LYS A 178 -24.27 11.03 45.46
C LYS A 178 -22.83 11.54 45.33
N GLU A 179 -21.86 10.76 45.79
CA GLU A 179 -20.46 11.11 45.72
C GLU A 179 -19.96 11.11 44.25
N ILE A 180 -20.30 10.05 43.47
CA ILE A 180 -19.99 9.95 42.06
C ILE A 180 -20.66 11.07 41.25
N ALA A 181 -21.94 11.36 41.52
CA ALA A 181 -22.66 12.45 40.85
C ALA A 181 -21.98 13.80 41.07
N ARG A 182 -21.57 14.10 42.29
CA ARG A 182 -20.85 15.34 42.64
C ARG A 182 -19.46 15.39 41.96
N ALA A 183 -18.74 14.28 41.99
CA ALA A 183 -17.44 14.19 41.33
C ALA A 183 -17.56 14.42 39.81
N ARG A 184 -18.58 13.86 39.13
CA ARG A 184 -18.85 14.08 37.72
C ARG A 184 -19.20 15.54 37.41
N LEU A 185 -20.04 16.18 38.19
CA LEU A 185 -20.38 17.60 38.01
C LEU A 185 -19.17 18.52 38.20
N ALA A 186 -18.31 18.21 39.18
CA ALA A 186 -17.09 18.96 39.40
C ALA A 186 -16.00 18.75 38.35
N ASN A 187 -15.98 17.56 37.70
CA ASN A 187 -14.94 17.15 36.76
C ASN A 187 -15.54 16.56 35.50
N PRO A 188 -16.14 17.37 34.61
CA PRO A 188 -16.82 16.88 33.40
C PRO A 188 -15.94 16.13 32.41
N SER A 189 -14.63 16.42 32.39
CA SER A 189 -13.68 15.88 31.40
C SER A 189 -13.01 14.57 31.82
N LEU A 190 -13.12 14.16 33.09
CA LEU A 190 -12.48 12.94 33.57
C LEU A 190 -13.19 11.69 33.04
N THR A 191 -12.41 10.62 32.79
CA THR A 191 -12.96 9.30 32.51
C THR A 191 -13.59 8.68 33.77
N MET A 192 -14.38 7.60 33.60
CA MET A 192 -14.97 6.91 34.77
C MET A 192 -13.90 6.31 35.69
N ASP A 193 -12.79 5.81 35.09
CA ASP A 193 -11.68 5.23 35.85
C ASP A 193 -10.97 6.31 36.73
N GLU A 194 -10.81 7.51 36.17
CA GLU A 194 -10.21 8.64 36.90
C GLU A 194 -11.13 9.20 38.01
N LEU A 195 -12.45 9.11 37.81
CA LEU A 195 -13.41 9.51 38.83
C LEU A 195 -13.52 8.51 39.98
N GLY A 196 -13.11 7.26 39.80
CA GLY A 196 -13.15 6.19 40.79
C GLY A 196 -11.90 6.09 41.66
N GLN A 197 -10.89 6.92 41.43
CA GLN A 197 -9.66 6.99 42.22
C GLN A 197 -9.75 8.05 43.31
#